data_4e0f8e70ef9713aa0acb983958a635c9
#
_entry.id   4e0f8e70ef9713aa0acb983958a635c9
#
_cell.length_a   1.000
_cell.length_b   1.000
_cell.length_c   1.000
_cell.angle_alpha   90.00
_cell.angle_beta   90.00
_cell.angle_gamma   90.00
#
_symmetry.space_group_name_H-M   'P 1'
#
loop_
_entity.id
_entity.type
_entity.pdbx_description
1 polymer ?
#
loop_
_entity_poly.entity_id
_entity_poly.type
_entity_poly.pdbx_seq_one_letter_code
_entity_poly.pdbx_strand_id
1 'polypeptide(L)' 'MKSKSICCYCGNETKNGKLFHKMCLIDDIYQTIYDNKLITKNQYCRCKDVGITVKSIRSDVEEDKKGRVKYTYGIQ' A
#
# COMPACT_ATOMS: atom_id res chain seq x y z
N MET A 1 30.85 0.28 -1.90
CA MET A 1 30.48 -0.02 -1.66
C MET A 1 29.40 -0.12 -1.87
N LYS A 2 28.83 -0.47 -1.72
CA LYS A 2 27.81 -0.61 -1.94
C LYS A 2 26.99 0.22 -1.55
N SER A 3 26.34 0.86 -2.29
CA SER A 3 25.43 1.77 -1.79
C SER A 3 24.22 1.05 -1.33
N LYS A 4 23.77 1.41 -0.19
CA LYS A 4 22.58 0.85 0.34
C LYS A 4 21.39 1.67 -0.10
N SER A 5 20.34 0.98 -0.47
CA SER A 5 19.11 1.66 -0.87
C SER A 5 18.21 1.81 0.33
N ILE A 6 17.50 2.93 0.35
CA ILE A 6 16.61 3.26 1.46
C ILE A 6 15.19 3.30 0.95
N CYS A 7 14.29 2.71 1.69
CA CYS A 7 12.87 2.70 1.33
C CYS A 7 12.33 4.12 1.34
N CYS A 8 11.66 4.52 0.27
CA CYS A 8 11.14 5.86 0.17
C CYS A 8 9.91 6.08 1.04
N TYR A 9 9.39 5.05 1.65
CA TYR A 9 8.22 5.17 2.51
C TYR A 9 8.57 5.16 3.99
N CYS A 10 9.38 4.20 4.40
CA CYS A 10 9.68 4.07 5.83
C CYS A 10 11.08 4.52 6.21
N GLY A 11 11.94 4.75 5.23
CA GLY A 11 13.29 5.23 5.50
C GLY A 11 14.26 4.17 5.97
N ASN A 12 13.85 2.92 5.97
CA ASN A 12 14.71 1.84 6.37
C ASN A 12 15.41 1.23 5.16
N GLU A 13 16.47 0.51 5.45
CA GLU A 13 17.26 -0.12 4.40
C GLU A 13 16.45 -1.17 3.65
N THR A 14 16.63 -1.20 2.34
CA THR A 14 15.98 -2.23 1.51
C THR A 14 16.99 -3.25 1.06
N LYS A 15 16.50 -4.39 0.58
CA LYS A 15 17.34 -5.44 0.06
C LYS A 15 17.48 -5.32 -1.45
N ASN A 16 18.63 -5.75 -1.95
CA ASN A 16 18.87 -5.83 -3.39
C ASN A 16 18.67 -4.51 -4.13
N GLY A 17 18.94 -3.40 -3.46
CA GLY A 17 18.88 -2.11 -4.11
C GLY A 17 17.50 -1.64 -4.49
N LYS A 18 16.50 -2.13 -3.83
CA LYS A 18 15.14 -1.73 -4.13
C LYS A 18 14.84 -0.33 -3.60
N LEU A 19 13.90 0.32 -4.25
CA LEU A 19 13.52 1.68 -3.86
C LEU A 19 12.54 1.71 -2.69
N PHE A 20 11.88 0.60 -2.43
CA PHE A 20 10.88 0.53 -1.38
C PHE A 20 10.62 -0.92 -1.01
N HIS A 21 9.99 -1.09 0.14
CA HIS A 21 9.55 -2.42 0.54
C HIS A 21 8.18 -2.70 -0.06
N LYS A 22 7.97 -3.94 -0.45
CA LYS A 22 6.69 -4.32 -1.03
C LYS A 22 5.54 -4.01 -0.08
N MET A 23 5.72 -4.34 1.19
CA MET A 23 4.67 -4.09 2.17
C MET A 23 4.41 -2.60 2.36
N CYS A 24 5.45 -1.79 2.29
CA CYS A 24 5.30 -0.35 2.42
C CYS A 24 4.49 0.21 1.26
N LEU A 25 4.72 -0.31 0.07
CA LEU A 25 3.96 0.11 -1.09
C LEU A 25 2.49 -0.27 -0.95
N ILE A 26 2.24 -1.48 -0.48
CA ILE A 26 0.87 -1.94 -0.28
C ILE A 26 0.15 -1.03 0.72
N ASP A 27 0.83 -0.69 1.81
CA ASP A 27 0.26 0.19 2.81
C ASP A 27 -0.05 1.57 2.23
N ASP A 28 0.87 2.08 1.41
CA ASP A 28 0.68 3.39 0.80
C ASP A 28 -0.57 3.42 -0.08
N ILE A 29 -0.71 2.41 -0.91
CA ILE A 29 -1.85 2.34 -1.80
C ILE A 29 -3.14 2.06 -1.02
N TYR A 30 -3.04 1.20 -0.01
CA TYR A 30 -4.17 0.91 0.84
C TYR A 30 -4.71 2.20 1.46
N GLN A 31 -3.81 3.02 1.99
CA GLN A 31 -4.21 4.26 2.62
C GLN A 31 -4.83 5.22 1.61
N THR A 32 -4.25 5.28 0.42
CA THR A 32 -4.77 6.15 -0.63
C THR A 32 -6.21 5.79 -0.98
N ILE A 33 -6.47 4.52 -1.15
CA ILE A 33 -7.82 4.05 -1.48
C ILE A 33 -8.75 4.23 -0.29
N TYR A 34 -8.26 3.95 0.90
CA TYR A 34 -9.05 4.09 2.11
C TYR A 34 -9.54 5.53 2.29
N ASP A 35 -8.69 6.49 1.91
CA ASP A 35 -9.02 7.91 2.01
C ASP A 35 -9.84 8.39 0.82
N ASN A 36 -10.25 7.49 -0.06
CA ASN A 36 -11.01 7.82 -1.26
C ASN A 36 -10.25 8.72 -2.21
N LYS A 37 -8.94 8.56 -2.24
CA LYS A 37 -8.10 9.31 -3.15
C LYS A 37 -7.78 8.46 -4.37
N LEU A 38 -7.41 9.13 -5.45
CA LEU A 38 -7.05 8.44 -6.67
C LEU A 38 -5.60 7.99 -6.60
N ILE A 39 -5.35 6.79 -7.10
CA ILE A 39 -4.01 6.25 -7.15
C ILE A 39 -3.22 7.00 -8.20
N THR A 40 -2.01 7.40 -7.85
CA THR A 40 -1.15 8.11 -8.78
C THR A 40 -0.54 7.13 -9.77
N LYS A 41 -0.04 7.71 -10.87
CA LYS A 41 0.62 6.92 -11.88
C LYS A 41 1.86 6.22 -11.30
N ASN A 42 2.58 6.91 -10.46
CA ASN A 42 3.76 6.34 -9.82
C ASN A 42 3.43 5.12 -8.99
N GLN A 43 2.36 5.21 -8.22
CA GLN A 43 1.93 4.09 -7.41
C GLN A 43 1.55 2.90 -8.29
N TYR A 44 0.84 3.18 -9.35
CA TYR A 44 0.42 2.13 -10.26
C TYR A 44 1.63 1.44 -10.92
N CYS A 45 2.59 2.23 -11.35
CA CYS A 45 3.80 1.68 -11.97
C CYS A 45 4.58 0.83 -10.98
N ARG A 46 4.66 1.26 -9.75
CA ARG A 46 5.38 0.51 -8.72
C ARG A 46 4.70 -0.82 -8.45
N CYS A 47 3.37 -0.83 -8.48
CA CYS A 47 2.63 -2.08 -8.31
C CYS A 47 2.97 -3.06 -9.41
N LYS A 48 3.02 -2.58 -10.63
CA LYS A 48 3.35 -3.45 -11.76
C LYS A 48 4.76 -4.01 -11.62
N ASP A 49 5.66 -3.20 -11.11
CA ASP A 49 7.05 -3.59 -10.94
C ASP A 49 7.20 -4.79 -10.02
N VAL A 50 6.41 -4.83 -8.95
CA VAL A 50 6.53 -5.89 -7.96
C VAL A 50 5.41 -6.92 -8.07
N GLY A 51 4.59 -6.82 -9.11
CA GLY A 51 3.55 -7.81 -9.34
C GLY A 51 2.35 -7.72 -8.41
N ILE A 52 2.06 -6.53 -7.92
CA ILE A 52 0.91 -6.31 -7.06
C ILE A 52 -0.27 -5.85 -7.89
N THR A 53 -1.44 -6.35 -7.57
CA THR A 53 -2.67 -5.96 -8.25
C THR A 53 -3.41 -4.94 -7.43
N VAL A 54 -3.63 -3.75 -8.00
CA VAL A 54 -4.36 -2.70 -7.30
C VAL A 54 -5.77 -3.15 -6.94
N LYS A 55 -6.36 -3.93 -7.82
CA LYS A 55 -7.69 -4.45 -7.59
C LYS A 55 -7.78 -5.23 -6.29
N SER A 56 -6.75 -6.00 -6.00
CA SER A 56 -6.70 -6.79 -4.79
C SER A 56 -6.71 -5.89 -3.55
N ILE A 57 -5.93 -4.84 -3.61
CA ILE A 57 -5.87 -3.90 -2.49
C ILE A 57 -7.21 -3.18 -2.33
N ARG A 58 -7.86 -2.85 -3.44
CA ARG A 58 -9.17 -2.22 -3.37
C ARG A 58 -10.17 -3.10 -2.66
N SER A 59 -10.15 -4.39 -2.98
CA SER A 59 -11.04 -5.34 -2.33
C SER A 59 -10.81 -5.37 -0.83
N ASP A 60 -9.54 -5.38 -0.45
CA ASP A 60 -9.19 -5.40 0.96
C ASP A 60 -9.70 -4.16 1.68
N VAL A 61 -9.55 -3.01 1.04
CA VAL A 61 -10.02 -1.76 1.62
C VAL A 61 -11.52 -1.77 1.79
N GLU A 62 -12.22 -2.23 0.78
CA GLU A 62 -13.69 -2.28 0.84
C GLU A 62 -14.16 -3.19 1.95
N GLU A 63 -13.53 -4.34 2.08
CA GLU A 63 -13.88 -5.27 3.12
C GLU A 63 -13.61 -4.69 4.50
N ASP A 64 -12.49 -4.02 4.63
CA ASP A 64 -12.14 -3.40 5.89
C ASP A 64 -13.13 -2.31 6.28
N LYS A 65 -13.52 -1.51 5.30
CA LYS A 65 -14.50 -0.46 5.55
C LYS A 65 -15.84 -1.03 5.97
N LYS A 66 -16.25 -2.10 5.32
CA LYS A 66 -17.50 -2.76 5.66
C LYS A 66 -17.43 -3.33 7.07
N GLY A 67 -16.31 -3.94 7.39
CA GLY A 67 -16.12 -4.49 8.70
C GLY A 67 -16.19 -3.43 9.78
N ARG A 68 -15.60 -2.29 9.50
CA ARG A 68 -15.63 -1.20 10.46
C ARG A 68 -17.03 -0.68 10.70
N VAL A 69 -17.74 -0.47 9.59
CA VAL A 69 -19.11 0.02 9.69
C VAL A 69 -19.95 -0.97 10.49
N LYS A 70 -19.78 -2.23 10.18
CA LYS A 70 -20.51 -3.26 10.87
C LYS A 70 -20.20 -3.25 12.36
N TYR A 71 -18.94 -3.13 12.66
CA TYR A 71 -18.50 -3.12 14.02
C TYR A 71 -19.08 -1.94 14.80
N THR A 72 -19.09 -0.81 14.12
CA THR A 72 -19.65 0.40 14.72
C THR A 72 -21.11 0.20 15.09
N TYR A 73 -21.84 -0.44 14.22
CA TYR A 73 -23.24 -0.74 14.50
C TYR A 73 -23.38 -1.69 15.68
N GLY A 74 -22.49 -2.64 15.72
CA GLY A 74 -22.52 -3.62 16.78
C GLY A 74 -22.35 -3.01 18.15
N ILE A 75 -21.59 -1.94 18.21
CA ILE A 75 -21.32 -1.26 19.47
C ILE A 75 -22.54 -0.50 19.94
N GLN A 76 -23.30 -0.05 19.00
CA GLN A 76 -24.51 0.67 19.36
C GLN A 76 -25.50 -0.24 20.02
#